data_437fed5c89cdf5bdde3a56366cdf1565
#
_entry.id   437fed5c89cdf5bdde3a56366cdf1565
#
_cell.length_a   1.000
_cell.length_b   1.000
_cell.length_c   1.000
_cell.angle_alpha   90.00
_cell.angle_beta   90.00
_cell.angle_gamma   90.00
#
_symmetry.space_group_name_H-M   'P 1'
#
loop_
_entity.id
_entity.type
_entity.pdbx_description
1 polymer ?
#
loop_
_entity_poly.entity_id
_entity_poly.type
_entity_poly.pdbx_seq_one_letter_code
_entity_poly.pdbx_strand_id
1 'polypeptide(L)'
;MKRSLVPTTLAFCTCLLLAACSGRIASPAGQECAEGLRAANQELEDAKVKGFSGSIQWIKAAGLLTDASVHQQLERFPSCLDKVQRARIYIKEAQK
;
A
#
# COMPACT_ATOMS: atom_id res chain seq x y z
N MET A 1 1.64 -7.13 46.45
CA MET A 1 2.86 -6.91 45.65
C MET A 1 3.00 -7.87 44.49
N LYS A 2 2.70 -9.14 44.64
CA LYS A 2 2.80 -10.10 43.53
C LYS A 2 1.79 -9.86 42.39
N ARG A 3 0.70 -9.15 42.67
CA ARG A 3 -0.37 -8.88 41.69
C ARG A 3 0.01 -7.82 40.64
N SER A 4 0.98 -6.94 40.91
CA SER A 4 1.39 -5.89 40.03
C SER A 4 2.38 -6.35 38.96
N LEU A 5 3.03 -7.51 39.14
CA LEU A 5 4.01 -8.05 38.18
C LEU A 5 3.36 -8.73 36.98
N VAL A 6 2.20 -9.38 37.18
CA VAL A 6 1.52 -10.14 36.12
C VAL A 6 0.98 -9.22 35.02
N PRO A 7 0.29 -8.09 35.28
CA PRO A 7 -0.17 -7.18 34.24
C PRO A 7 0.96 -6.56 33.44
N THR A 8 2.07 -6.25 34.09
CA THR A 8 3.24 -5.65 33.44
C THR A 8 3.89 -6.62 32.45
N THR A 9 3.99 -7.90 32.84
CA THR A 9 4.55 -8.94 31.97
C THR A 9 3.67 -9.18 30.75
N LEU A 10 2.35 -9.23 30.92
CA LEU A 10 1.40 -9.39 29.81
C LEU A 10 1.44 -8.22 28.85
N ALA A 11 1.53 -6.98 29.34
CA ALA A 11 1.62 -5.79 28.51
C ALA A 11 2.89 -5.80 27.65
N PHE A 12 4.01 -6.23 28.21
CA PHE A 12 5.28 -6.32 27.51
C PHE A 12 5.22 -7.35 26.36
N CYS A 13 4.67 -8.53 26.61
CA CYS A 13 4.51 -9.56 25.58
C CYS A 13 3.62 -9.08 24.42
N THR A 14 2.54 -8.37 24.72
CA THR A 14 1.63 -7.82 23.71
C THR A 14 2.33 -6.81 22.82
N CYS A 15 3.15 -5.94 23.38
CA CYS A 15 3.93 -4.95 22.62
C CYS A 15 4.93 -5.62 21.68
N LEU A 16 5.59 -6.70 22.09
CA LEU A 16 6.53 -7.44 21.26
C LEU A 16 5.84 -8.08 20.04
N LEU A 17 4.64 -8.63 20.21
CA LEU A 17 3.88 -9.22 19.10
C LEU A 17 3.47 -8.17 18.08
N LEU A 18 3.03 -7.00 18.51
CA LEU A 18 2.67 -5.89 17.62
C LEU A 18 3.88 -5.38 16.86
N ALA A 19 5.03 -5.27 17.51
CA ALA A 19 6.27 -4.85 16.86
C ALA A 19 6.72 -5.83 15.78
N ALA A 20 6.55 -7.14 15.99
CA ALA A 20 6.87 -8.17 15.00
C ALA A 20 5.99 -8.07 13.76
N CYS A 21 4.67 -7.82 13.91
CA CYS A 21 3.77 -7.62 12.78
C CYS A 21 4.10 -6.35 11.99
N SER A 22 4.43 -5.26 12.68
CA SER A 22 4.82 -4.00 12.05
C SER A 22 6.13 -4.13 11.27
N GLY A 23 7.06 -5.01 11.71
CA GLY A 23 8.35 -5.22 11.07
C GLY A 23 8.27 -5.71 9.63
N ARG A 24 7.24 -6.48 9.26
CA ARG A 24 7.05 -6.98 7.89
C ARG A 24 6.64 -5.88 6.93
N ILE A 25 5.71 -5.02 7.33
CA ILE A 25 5.24 -3.90 6.54
C ILE A 25 6.36 -2.86 6.39
N ALA A 26 7.24 -2.76 7.37
CA ALA A 26 8.36 -1.83 7.38
C ALA A 26 9.59 -2.33 6.60
N SER A 27 9.54 -3.50 5.94
CA SER A 27 10.62 -3.96 5.08
C SER A 27 10.84 -2.98 3.91
N PRO A 28 12.06 -2.88 3.35
CA PRO A 28 12.31 -1.98 2.23
C PRO A 28 11.34 -2.20 1.06
N ALA A 29 11.09 -3.43 0.68
CA ALA A 29 10.14 -3.75 -0.40
C ALA A 29 8.71 -3.36 -0.03
N GLY A 30 8.30 -3.56 1.22
CA GLY A 30 6.99 -3.16 1.71
C GLY A 30 6.81 -1.65 1.72
N GLN A 31 7.85 -0.90 2.09
CA GLN A 31 7.83 0.56 2.07
C GLN A 31 7.73 1.08 0.64
N GLU A 32 8.49 0.53 -0.29
CA GLU A 32 8.43 0.91 -1.70
C GLU A 32 7.04 0.67 -2.29
N CYS A 33 6.43 -0.46 -1.97
CA CYS A 33 5.06 -0.78 -2.39
C CYS A 33 4.07 0.26 -1.83
N ALA A 34 4.15 0.56 -0.53
CA ALA A 34 3.26 1.51 0.13
C ALA A 34 3.42 2.93 -0.43
N GLU A 35 4.64 3.39 -0.62
CA GLU A 35 4.93 4.70 -1.18
C GLU A 35 4.48 4.81 -2.63
N GLY A 36 4.74 3.76 -3.42
CA GLY A 36 4.33 3.69 -4.80
C GLY A 36 2.80 3.73 -4.95
N LEU A 37 2.09 2.98 -4.11
CA LEU A 37 0.63 3.00 -4.09
C LEU A 37 0.10 4.39 -3.75
N ARG A 38 0.65 5.03 -2.73
CA ARG A 38 0.21 6.37 -2.32
C ARG A 38 0.42 7.38 -3.45
N ALA A 39 1.60 7.39 -4.06
CA ALA A 39 1.92 8.29 -5.14
C ALA A 39 1.02 8.06 -6.36
N ALA A 40 0.83 6.80 -6.75
CA ALA A 40 0.02 6.45 -7.90
C ALA A 40 -1.47 6.76 -7.67
N ASN A 41 -1.99 6.51 -6.47
CA ASN A 41 -3.37 6.87 -6.14
C ASN A 41 -3.59 8.39 -6.17
N GLN A 42 -2.60 9.17 -5.75
CA GLN A 42 -2.68 10.62 -5.85
C GLN A 42 -2.67 11.08 -7.31
N GLU A 43 -1.81 10.52 -8.14
CA GLU A 43 -1.78 10.80 -9.57
C GLU A 43 -3.12 10.44 -10.24
N LEU A 44 -3.71 9.32 -9.85
CA LEU A 44 -5.01 8.88 -10.34
C LEU A 44 -6.12 9.88 -9.98
N GLU A 45 -6.12 10.36 -8.74
CA GLU A 45 -7.09 11.34 -8.26
C GLU A 45 -6.90 12.69 -8.97
N ASP A 46 -5.68 13.11 -9.17
CA ASP A 46 -5.37 14.34 -9.91
C ASP A 46 -5.89 14.27 -11.34
N ALA A 47 -5.69 13.14 -12.02
CA ALA A 47 -6.22 12.92 -13.36
C ALA A 47 -7.75 12.92 -13.40
N LYS A 48 -8.40 12.39 -12.36
CA LYS A 48 -9.84 12.43 -12.21
C LYS A 48 -10.35 13.86 -12.08
N VAL A 49 -9.73 14.67 -11.25
CA VAL A 49 -10.09 16.10 -11.07
C VAL A 49 -9.97 16.87 -12.38
N LYS A 50 -9.01 16.51 -13.21
CA LYS A 50 -8.81 17.10 -14.55
C LYS A 50 -9.78 16.58 -15.60
N GLY A 51 -10.65 15.63 -15.25
CA GLY A 51 -11.69 15.12 -16.16
C GLY A 51 -11.33 13.88 -16.94
N PHE A 52 -10.25 13.18 -16.60
CA PHE A 52 -9.78 12.01 -17.34
C PHE A 52 -10.32 10.67 -16.84
N SER A 53 -11.20 10.66 -15.85
CA SER A 53 -11.72 9.42 -15.22
C SER A 53 -12.59 8.57 -16.16
N GLY A 54 -13.06 9.12 -17.25
CA GLY A 54 -13.85 8.38 -18.23
C GLY A 54 -13.02 7.63 -19.26
N SER A 55 -11.71 7.83 -19.30
CA SER A 55 -10.86 7.16 -20.28
C SER A 55 -10.61 5.70 -19.89
N ILE A 56 -10.39 4.87 -20.92
CA ILE A 56 -10.05 3.46 -20.72
C ILE A 56 -8.75 3.32 -19.95
N GLN A 57 -7.78 4.17 -20.23
CA GLN A 57 -6.48 4.17 -19.57
C GLN A 57 -6.61 4.47 -18.07
N TRP A 58 -7.45 5.43 -17.71
CA TRP A 58 -7.70 5.74 -16.29
C TRP A 58 -8.33 4.54 -15.57
N ILE A 59 -9.31 3.90 -16.20
CA ILE A 59 -10.01 2.73 -15.65
C ILE A 59 -9.04 1.56 -15.47
N LYS A 60 -8.15 1.32 -16.44
CA LYS A 60 -7.10 0.30 -16.32
C LYS A 60 -6.15 0.60 -15.17
N ALA A 61 -5.75 1.85 -15.03
CA ALA A 61 -4.88 2.27 -13.93
C ALA A 61 -5.56 2.02 -12.57
N ALA A 62 -6.83 2.40 -12.44
CA ALA A 62 -7.59 2.19 -11.21
C ALA A 62 -7.66 0.70 -10.84
N GLY A 63 -7.91 -0.17 -11.82
CA GLY A 63 -7.94 -1.62 -11.62
C GLY A 63 -6.58 -2.17 -11.19
N LEU A 64 -5.50 -1.71 -11.79
CA LEU A 64 -4.14 -2.13 -11.44
C LEU A 64 -3.77 -1.70 -10.01
N LEU A 65 -4.19 -0.51 -9.56
CA LEU A 65 -3.91 -0.05 -8.21
C LEU A 65 -4.71 -0.81 -7.16
N THR A 66 -5.95 -1.19 -7.47
CA THR A 66 -6.73 -2.08 -6.62
C THR A 66 -6.03 -3.42 -6.46
N ASP A 67 -5.55 -3.99 -7.56
CA ASP A 67 -4.83 -5.25 -7.59
C ASP A 67 -3.49 -5.15 -6.83
N ALA A 68 -2.76 -4.06 -7.02
CA ALA A 68 -1.53 -3.78 -6.28
C ALA A 68 -1.77 -3.76 -4.76
N SER A 69 -2.87 -3.16 -4.33
CA SER A 69 -3.25 -3.12 -2.92
C SER A 69 -3.51 -4.51 -2.35
N VAL A 70 -4.15 -5.39 -3.12
CA VAL A 70 -4.35 -6.79 -2.73
C VAL A 70 -3.01 -7.50 -2.57
N HIS A 71 -2.09 -7.34 -3.53
CA HIS A 71 -0.77 -7.94 -3.44
C HIS A 71 0.04 -7.39 -2.26
N GLN A 72 -0.12 -6.11 -1.92
CA GLN A 72 0.47 -5.52 -0.73
C GLN A 72 0.01 -6.25 0.54
N GLN A 73 -1.29 -6.49 0.67
CA GLN A 73 -1.87 -7.17 1.82
C GLN A 73 -1.38 -8.62 1.94
N LEU A 74 -1.10 -9.26 0.79
CA LEU A 74 -0.55 -10.60 0.73
C LEU A 74 0.97 -10.63 0.86
N GLU A 75 1.59 -9.49 1.12
CA GLU A 75 3.04 -9.33 1.22
C GLU A 75 3.79 -9.73 -0.07
N ARG A 76 3.12 -9.66 -1.21
CA ARG A 76 3.70 -9.91 -2.53
C ARG A 76 4.18 -8.57 -3.11
N PHE A 77 5.22 -8.02 -2.51
CA PHE A 77 5.68 -6.67 -2.81
C PHE A 77 6.23 -6.49 -4.22
N PRO A 78 6.98 -7.44 -4.81
CA PRO A 78 7.37 -7.31 -6.22
C PRO A 78 6.17 -7.19 -7.16
N SER A 79 5.11 -7.95 -6.94
CA SER A 79 3.87 -7.88 -7.72
C SER A 79 3.15 -6.54 -7.52
N CYS A 80 3.12 -6.04 -6.28
CA CYS A 80 2.59 -4.71 -5.96
C CYS A 80 3.32 -3.63 -6.76
N LEU A 81 4.64 -3.64 -6.73
CA LEU A 81 5.48 -2.66 -7.43
C LEU A 81 5.28 -2.71 -8.96
N ASP A 82 5.21 -3.91 -9.52
CA ASP A 82 4.96 -4.09 -10.96
C ASP A 82 3.63 -3.42 -11.36
N LYS A 83 2.58 -3.70 -10.62
CA LYS A 83 1.25 -3.16 -10.91
C LYS A 83 1.18 -1.64 -10.71
N VAL A 84 1.86 -1.12 -9.70
CA VAL A 84 1.97 0.32 -9.46
C VAL A 84 2.66 1.00 -10.65
N GLN A 85 3.76 0.47 -11.11
CA GLN A 85 4.50 1.05 -12.24
C GLN A 85 3.67 1.05 -13.53
N ARG A 86 2.98 -0.05 -13.79
CA ARG A 86 2.08 -0.16 -14.94
C ARG A 86 0.91 0.82 -14.84
N ALA A 87 0.33 0.95 -13.66
CA ALA A 87 -0.75 1.90 -13.44
C ALA A 87 -0.30 3.34 -13.73
N ARG A 88 0.88 3.71 -13.29
CA ARG A 88 1.41 5.06 -13.51
C ARG A 88 1.62 5.37 -14.98
N ILE A 89 2.01 4.39 -15.78
CA ILE A 89 2.10 4.54 -17.24
C ILE A 89 0.71 4.84 -17.82
N TYR A 90 -0.31 4.08 -17.44
CA TYR A 90 -1.68 4.31 -17.90
C TYR A 90 -2.23 5.66 -17.46
N ILE A 91 -1.91 6.13 -16.26
CA ILE A 91 -2.32 7.45 -15.80
C ILE A 91 -1.74 8.55 -16.69
N LYS A 92 -0.48 8.44 -17.08
CA LYS A 92 0.16 9.39 -18.00
C LYS A 92 -0.51 9.36 -19.38
N GLU A 93 -0.81 8.17 -19.89
CA GLU A 93 -1.48 8.01 -21.17
C GLU A 93 -2.90 8.55 -21.15
N ALA A 94 -3.60 8.45 -20.03
CA ALA A 94 -4.94 9.01 -19.88
C ALA A 94 -4.97 10.52 -20.07
N GLN A 95 -3.87 11.20 -19.80
CA GLN A 95 -3.76 12.66 -19.85
C GLN A 95 -3.21 13.19 -21.19
N LYS A 96 -2.93 12.33 -22.13
CA LYS A 96 -2.56 12.71 -23.50
C LYS A 96 -3.81 12.96 -24.33
#